data_aaad6223a75e95c6bbffa3d5e1f245d2
#
_entry.id   aaad6223a75e95c6bbffa3d5e1f245d2
#
_cell.length_a   1.000
_cell.length_b   1.000
_cell.length_c   1.000
_cell.angle_alpha   90.00
_cell.angle_beta   90.00
_cell.angle_gamma   90.00
#
_symmetry.space_group_name_H-M   'P 1'
#
loop_
_entity.id
_entity.type
_entity.pdbx_description
1 polymer ?
#
loop_
_entity_poly.entity_id
_entity_poly.type
_entity_poly.pdbx_seq_one_letter_code
_entity_poly.pdbx_strand_id
1 'polypeptide(L)'
;MCPSKFEELYRRHRAGSLPVGDFWKLAKDVELHAETIDRLLRQEWEGQNWRMVQSLVVIAMLRPSGRYVDLLCRMLDELHPKVLHEDVAELLFDIGDERSVPSLVRALQAELPGDHFHGLNIKCIWALGKIGTNDAIRAIEACLCSEHEEIREAAKRELDIRR
;
A
#
# COMPACT_ATOMS: atom_id res chain seq x y z
N MET A 1 21.57 2.04 -23.24
CA MET A 1 20.10 2.10 -23.29
C MET A 1 19.67 3.45 -22.74
N CYS A 2 18.90 4.25 -23.50
CA CYS A 2 18.41 5.54 -22.99
C CYS A 2 17.41 5.29 -21.84
N PRO A 3 17.49 6.05 -20.75
CA PRO A 3 16.51 5.95 -19.67
C PRO A 3 15.12 6.32 -20.16
N SER A 4 14.08 5.68 -19.61
CA SER A 4 12.70 6.07 -19.88
C SER A 4 12.41 7.49 -19.38
N LYS A 5 11.37 8.13 -19.91
CA LYS A 5 10.92 9.45 -19.39
C LYS A 5 10.61 9.38 -17.90
N PHE A 6 10.04 8.27 -17.42
CA PHE A 6 9.79 8.08 -16.00
C PHE A 6 11.08 8.01 -15.19
N GLU A 7 12.10 7.28 -15.63
CA GLU A 7 13.38 7.19 -14.93
C GLU A 7 14.11 8.55 -14.88
N GLU A 8 13.90 9.40 -15.86
CA GLU A 8 14.41 10.78 -15.82
C GLU A 8 13.70 11.62 -14.75
N LEU A 9 12.36 11.56 -14.68
CA LEU A 9 11.59 12.22 -13.62
C LEU A 9 11.99 11.71 -12.24
N TYR A 10 12.13 10.40 -12.08
CA TYR A 10 12.57 9.77 -10.84
C TYR A 10 13.96 10.29 -10.41
N ARG A 11 14.95 10.35 -11.32
CA ARG A 11 16.29 10.85 -10.99
C ARG A 11 16.25 12.31 -10.54
N ARG A 12 15.49 13.15 -11.21
CA ARG A 12 15.31 14.56 -10.83
C ARG A 12 14.64 14.71 -9.47
N HIS A 13 13.60 13.92 -9.19
CA HIS A 13 12.95 13.93 -7.89
C HIS A 13 13.89 13.40 -6.80
N ARG A 14 14.61 12.32 -7.05
CA ARG A 14 15.60 11.75 -6.12
C ARG A 14 16.70 12.75 -5.77
N ALA A 15 17.20 13.51 -6.75
CA ALA A 15 18.18 14.56 -6.58
C ALA A 15 17.65 15.85 -5.91
N GLY A 16 16.35 15.94 -5.64
CA GLY A 16 15.73 17.12 -5.05
C GLY A 16 15.46 18.29 -6.04
N SER A 17 15.72 18.10 -7.33
CA SER A 17 15.49 19.11 -8.37
C SER A 17 14.06 19.09 -8.94
N LEU A 18 13.22 18.17 -8.50
CA LEU A 18 11.80 18.06 -8.85
C LEU A 18 10.97 17.83 -7.59
N PRO A 19 10.10 18.79 -7.18
CA PRO A 19 9.21 18.64 -6.03
C PRO A 19 8.27 17.42 -6.18
N VAL A 20 7.84 16.83 -5.05
CA VAL A 20 7.02 15.62 -5.05
C VAL A 20 5.69 15.79 -5.78
N GLY A 21 5.01 16.92 -5.60
CA GLY A 21 3.74 17.21 -6.29
C GLY A 21 3.89 17.26 -7.81
N ASP A 22 4.98 17.89 -8.29
CA ASP A 22 5.30 17.95 -9.72
C ASP A 22 5.72 16.55 -10.25
N PHE A 23 6.47 15.78 -9.45
CA PHE A 23 6.84 14.41 -9.80
C PHE A 23 5.59 13.56 -10.03
N TRP A 24 4.63 13.57 -9.12
CA TRP A 24 3.38 12.81 -9.27
C TRP A 24 2.53 13.29 -10.45
N LYS A 25 2.46 14.61 -10.66
CA LYS A 25 1.71 15.20 -11.78
C LYS A 25 2.30 14.75 -13.12
N LEU A 26 3.62 14.91 -13.30
CA LEU A 26 4.30 14.56 -14.54
C LEU A 26 4.33 13.05 -14.80
N ALA A 27 4.37 12.23 -13.74
CA ALA A 27 4.34 10.78 -13.87
C ALA A 27 3.04 10.25 -14.50
N LYS A 28 1.92 10.97 -14.37
CA LYS A 28 0.64 10.60 -15.02
C LYS A 28 0.69 10.71 -16.55
N ASP A 29 1.57 11.56 -17.06
CA ASP A 29 1.68 11.89 -18.50
C ASP A 29 2.78 11.07 -19.21
N VAL A 30 3.42 10.15 -18.50
CA VAL A 30 4.46 9.28 -19.08
C VAL A 30 4.09 7.81 -18.95
N GLU A 31 4.68 6.99 -19.82
CA GLU A 31 4.48 5.55 -19.75
C GLU A 31 5.13 4.97 -18.49
N LEU A 32 4.33 4.28 -17.68
CA LEU A 32 4.75 3.62 -16.46
C LEU A 32 4.82 2.11 -16.66
N HIS A 33 5.99 1.54 -16.43
CA HIS A 33 6.20 0.09 -16.47
C HIS A 33 6.33 -0.46 -15.05
N ALA A 34 5.45 -1.41 -14.68
CA ALA A 34 5.43 -2.00 -13.34
C ALA A 34 6.79 -2.59 -12.93
N GLU A 35 7.53 -3.18 -13.88
CA GLU A 35 8.86 -3.71 -13.63
C GLU A 35 9.87 -2.63 -13.22
N THR A 36 9.82 -1.47 -13.87
CA THR A 36 10.69 -0.34 -13.52
C THR A 36 10.34 0.20 -12.13
N ILE A 37 9.04 0.35 -11.83
CA ILE A 37 8.57 0.82 -10.52
C ILE A 37 8.99 -0.16 -9.43
N ASP A 38 8.77 -1.46 -9.61
CA ASP A 38 9.15 -2.50 -8.64
C ASP A 38 10.66 -2.47 -8.34
N ARG A 39 11.48 -2.42 -9.38
CA ARG A 39 12.93 -2.35 -9.24
C ARG A 39 13.38 -1.11 -8.45
N LEU A 40 12.82 0.05 -8.77
CA LEU A 40 13.17 1.30 -8.08
C LEU A 40 12.65 1.31 -6.63
N LEU A 41 11.45 0.79 -6.39
CA LEU A 41 10.88 0.71 -5.06
C LEU A 41 11.71 -0.21 -4.15
N ARG A 42 12.16 -1.36 -4.64
CA ARG A 42 13.07 -2.26 -3.91
C ARG A 42 14.42 -1.60 -3.64
N GLN A 43 14.99 -0.92 -4.63
CA GLN A 43 16.25 -0.19 -4.47
C GLN A 43 16.16 0.87 -3.38
N GLU A 44 15.09 1.67 -3.35
CA GLU A 44 14.92 2.72 -2.34
C GLU A 44 14.57 2.16 -0.96
N TRP A 45 13.84 1.04 -0.91
CA TRP A 45 13.58 0.31 0.34
C TRP A 45 14.87 -0.21 0.97
N GLU A 46 15.70 -0.92 0.21
CA GLU A 46 16.98 -1.44 0.67
C GLU A 46 17.96 -0.33 1.05
N GLY A 47 17.93 0.79 0.31
CA GLY A 47 18.69 2.00 0.60
C GLY A 47 18.14 2.85 1.74
N GLN A 48 17.02 2.45 2.35
CA GLN A 48 16.33 3.17 3.44
C GLN A 48 15.99 4.63 3.10
N ASN A 49 15.74 4.90 1.83
CA ASN A 49 15.34 6.22 1.36
C ASN A 49 13.82 6.39 1.44
N TRP A 50 13.32 6.56 2.66
CA TRP A 50 11.88 6.56 2.98
C TRP A 50 11.08 7.57 2.20
N ARG A 51 11.66 8.76 1.91
CA ARG A 51 11.03 9.77 1.07
C ARG A 51 10.74 9.24 -0.34
N MET A 52 11.70 8.52 -0.92
CA MET A 52 11.53 7.94 -2.25
C MET A 52 10.63 6.71 -2.23
N VAL A 53 10.71 5.88 -1.18
CA VAL A 53 9.78 4.77 -0.96
C VAL A 53 8.35 5.28 -0.98
N GLN A 54 8.04 6.30 -0.18
CA GLN A 54 6.69 6.89 -0.13
C GLN A 54 6.25 7.45 -1.49
N SER A 55 7.13 8.19 -2.16
CA SER A 55 6.85 8.74 -3.50
C SER A 55 6.55 7.63 -4.52
N LEU A 56 7.28 6.52 -4.47
CA LEU A 56 7.12 5.40 -5.40
C LEU A 56 5.89 4.53 -5.09
N VAL A 57 5.48 4.40 -3.81
CA VAL A 57 4.21 3.75 -3.45
C VAL A 57 3.04 4.49 -4.12
N VAL A 58 3.01 5.82 -4.04
CA VAL A 58 1.98 6.63 -4.72
C VAL A 58 2.03 6.48 -6.25
N ILE A 59 3.23 6.39 -6.84
CA ILE A 59 3.38 6.12 -8.29
C ILE A 59 2.87 4.72 -8.64
N ALA A 60 3.12 3.73 -7.79
CA ALA A 60 2.66 2.36 -8.01
C ALA A 60 1.12 2.24 -8.02
N MET A 61 0.39 3.13 -7.32
CA MET A 61 -1.07 3.21 -7.39
C MET A 61 -1.57 3.61 -8.79
N LEU A 62 -0.78 4.33 -9.58
CA LEU A 62 -1.12 4.64 -10.98
C LEU A 62 -0.99 3.43 -11.90
N ARG A 63 -0.29 2.39 -11.46
CA ARG A 63 -0.04 1.17 -12.23
C ARG A 63 -0.01 -0.05 -11.28
N PRO A 64 -1.13 -0.43 -10.64
CA PRO A 64 -1.17 -1.57 -9.72
C PRO A 64 -0.66 -2.85 -10.41
N SER A 65 0.15 -3.63 -9.69
CA SER A 65 0.73 -4.86 -10.23
C SER A 65 1.05 -5.85 -9.11
N GLY A 66 0.77 -7.13 -9.35
CA GLY A 66 1.15 -8.22 -8.45
C GLY A 66 2.66 -8.37 -8.22
N ARG A 67 3.50 -7.66 -8.99
CA ARG A 67 4.96 -7.61 -8.78
C ARG A 67 5.35 -6.97 -7.46
N TYR A 68 4.53 -6.03 -6.96
CA TYR A 68 4.83 -5.30 -5.73
C TYR A 68 4.47 -6.06 -4.46
N VAL A 69 3.61 -7.07 -4.55
CA VAL A 69 2.94 -7.71 -3.41
C VAL A 69 3.92 -8.14 -2.33
N ASP A 70 4.99 -8.85 -2.70
CA ASP A 70 5.95 -9.38 -1.72
C ASP A 70 6.64 -8.25 -0.93
N LEU A 71 7.00 -7.15 -1.61
CA LEU A 71 7.61 -5.99 -0.95
C LEU A 71 6.60 -5.21 -0.10
N LEU A 72 5.37 -5.02 -0.60
CA LEU A 72 4.30 -4.35 0.14
C LEU A 72 3.91 -5.12 1.40
N CYS A 73 3.85 -6.46 1.31
CA CYS A 73 3.64 -7.32 2.47
C CYS A 73 4.75 -7.14 3.51
N ARG A 74 6.01 -7.12 3.06
CA ARG A 74 7.15 -6.87 3.93
C ARG A 74 7.06 -5.49 4.60
N MET A 75 6.63 -4.45 3.88
CA MET A 75 6.42 -3.10 4.44
C MET A 75 5.37 -3.12 5.55
N LEU A 76 4.26 -3.85 5.37
CA LEU A 76 3.24 -4.01 6.41
C LEU A 76 3.75 -4.81 7.60
N ASP A 77 4.54 -5.86 7.38
CA ASP A 77 5.07 -6.70 8.45
C ASP A 77 6.13 -6.00 9.30
N GLU A 78 6.95 -5.14 8.69
CA GLU A 78 8.01 -4.40 9.39
C GLU A 78 7.50 -3.15 10.11
N LEU A 79 6.37 -2.58 9.69
CA LEU A 79 5.74 -1.37 10.25
C LEU A 79 6.72 -0.23 10.51
N HIS A 80 7.60 0.04 9.55
CA HIS A 80 8.61 1.07 9.70
C HIS A 80 7.99 2.48 9.86
N PRO A 81 8.32 3.26 10.92
CA PRO A 81 7.58 4.48 11.29
C PRO A 81 7.65 5.64 10.26
N LYS A 82 8.52 5.54 9.27
CA LYS A 82 8.62 6.53 8.18
C LYS A 82 7.86 6.13 6.91
N VAL A 83 7.10 5.05 6.95
CA VAL A 83 6.28 4.59 5.83
C VAL A 83 4.80 4.85 6.15
N LEU A 84 4.05 5.37 5.19
CA LEU A 84 2.60 5.53 5.30
C LEU A 84 1.93 4.19 4.98
N HIS A 85 1.67 3.39 6.02
CA HIS A 85 1.16 2.02 5.88
C HIS A 85 -0.26 1.98 5.32
N GLU A 86 -1.05 3.04 5.51
CA GLU A 86 -2.36 3.18 4.87
C GLU A 86 -2.25 3.18 3.35
N ASP A 87 -1.26 3.89 2.77
CA ASP A 87 -1.03 3.90 1.32
C ASP A 87 -0.59 2.52 0.82
N VAL A 88 0.20 1.79 1.62
CA VAL A 88 0.59 0.41 1.30
C VAL A 88 -0.62 -0.52 1.28
N ALA A 89 -1.49 -0.43 2.28
CA ALA A 89 -2.72 -1.22 2.36
C ALA A 89 -3.69 -0.86 1.22
N GLU A 90 -3.79 0.42 0.84
CA GLU A 90 -4.60 0.88 -0.30
C GLU A 90 -4.08 0.33 -1.63
N LEU A 91 -2.76 0.33 -1.83
CA LEU A 91 -2.18 -0.28 -3.04
C LEU A 91 -2.43 -1.80 -3.07
N LEU A 92 -2.35 -2.50 -1.94
CA LEU A 92 -2.72 -3.91 -1.85
C LEU A 92 -4.21 -4.14 -2.14
N PHE A 93 -5.09 -3.23 -1.69
CA PHE A 93 -6.49 -3.22 -2.08
C PHE A 93 -6.62 -3.11 -3.61
N ASP A 94 -5.94 -2.16 -4.26
CA ASP A 94 -6.02 -1.98 -5.71
C ASP A 94 -5.55 -3.22 -6.47
N ILE A 95 -4.50 -3.88 -6.00
CA ILE A 95 -3.96 -5.11 -6.60
C ILE A 95 -4.91 -6.31 -6.38
N GLY A 96 -5.44 -6.50 -5.19
CA GLY A 96 -6.38 -7.59 -4.86
C GLY A 96 -5.77 -9.00 -4.91
N ASP A 97 -4.48 -9.14 -4.62
CA ASP A 97 -3.76 -10.43 -4.69
C ASP A 97 -3.83 -11.19 -3.36
N GLU A 98 -4.29 -12.45 -3.40
CA GLU A 98 -4.48 -13.29 -2.21
C GLU A 98 -3.20 -13.55 -1.40
N ARG A 99 -2.02 -13.42 -1.99
CA ARG A 99 -0.73 -13.54 -1.30
C ARG A 99 -0.57 -12.50 -0.18
N SER A 100 -1.29 -11.39 -0.26
CA SER A 100 -1.25 -10.34 0.76
C SER A 100 -2.09 -10.62 2.01
N VAL A 101 -2.99 -11.61 1.98
CA VAL A 101 -3.90 -11.91 3.10
C VAL A 101 -3.16 -12.09 4.43
N PRO A 102 -2.08 -12.89 4.54
CA PRO A 102 -1.41 -13.07 5.83
C PRO A 102 -0.84 -11.77 6.42
N SER A 103 -0.27 -10.89 5.60
CA SER A 103 0.29 -9.61 6.07
C SER A 103 -0.81 -8.61 6.43
N LEU A 104 -1.91 -8.56 5.65
CA LEU A 104 -3.07 -7.74 5.97
C LEU A 104 -3.71 -8.17 7.30
N VAL A 105 -3.82 -9.50 7.55
CA VAL A 105 -4.37 -10.04 8.81
C VAL A 105 -3.47 -9.67 10.00
N ARG A 106 -2.15 -9.73 9.86
CA ARG A 106 -1.23 -9.27 10.91
C ARG A 106 -1.36 -7.76 11.15
N ALA A 107 -1.48 -6.98 10.09
CA ALA A 107 -1.64 -5.52 10.20
C ALA A 107 -2.95 -5.11 10.90
N LEU A 108 -4.00 -5.95 10.89
CA LEU A 108 -5.22 -5.71 11.69
C LEU A 108 -4.97 -5.68 13.19
N GLN A 109 -3.87 -6.25 13.67
CA GLN A 109 -3.49 -6.24 15.09
C GLN A 109 -2.52 -5.10 15.42
N ALA A 110 -2.12 -4.30 14.43
CA ALA A 110 -1.17 -3.22 14.63
C ALA A 110 -1.85 -1.98 15.22
N GLU A 111 -1.22 -1.42 16.25
CA GLU A 111 -1.56 -0.12 16.79
C GLU A 111 -0.45 0.86 16.38
N LEU A 112 -0.77 1.77 15.46
CA LEU A 112 0.19 2.78 15.03
C LEU A 112 0.09 4.03 15.91
N PRO A 113 1.23 4.54 16.41
CA PRO A 113 1.23 5.81 17.16
C PRO A 113 0.61 6.93 16.31
N GLY A 114 -0.42 7.57 16.86
CA GLY A 114 -1.11 8.69 16.19
C GLY A 114 -2.22 8.28 15.22
N ASP A 115 -2.46 7.01 14.96
CA ASP A 115 -3.61 6.52 14.19
C ASP A 115 -4.87 6.39 15.08
N HIS A 116 -5.40 7.54 15.48
CA HIS A 116 -6.59 7.61 16.35
C HIS A 116 -7.88 7.13 15.68
N PHE A 117 -7.90 7.02 14.36
CA PHE A 117 -9.06 6.61 13.57
C PHE A 117 -8.93 5.19 12.99
N HIS A 118 -7.88 4.48 13.36
CA HIS A 118 -7.60 3.11 12.88
C HIS A 118 -7.56 3.00 11.35
N GLY A 119 -6.98 4.00 10.68
CA GLY A 119 -6.97 4.10 9.23
C GLY A 119 -6.33 2.90 8.57
N LEU A 120 -5.20 2.42 9.09
CA LEU A 120 -4.55 1.21 8.59
C LEU A 120 -5.47 -0.01 8.71
N ASN A 121 -6.10 -0.23 9.88
CA ASN A 121 -6.98 -1.38 10.12
C ASN A 121 -8.16 -1.36 9.15
N ILE A 122 -8.78 -0.20 8.94
CA ILE A 122 -9.91 -0.01 8.01
C ILE A 122 -9.49 -0.32 6.57
N LYS A 123 -8.34 0.16 6.13
CA LYS A 123 -7.79 -0.13 4.78
C LYS A 123 -7.48 -1.61 4.60
N CYS A 124 -6.95 -2.28 5.64
CA CYS A 124 -6.74 -3.73 5.63
C CYS A 124 -8.06 -4.49 5.51
N ILE A 125 -9.13 -4.08 6.20
CA ILE A 125 -10.47 -4.68 6.09
C ILE A 125 -10.97 -4.57 4.65
N TRP A 126 -10.86 -3.40 4.01
CA TRP A 126 -11.28 -3.23 2.63
C TRP A 126 -10.47 -4.10 1.65
N ALA A 127 -9.14 -4.17 1.85
CA ALA A 127 -8.29 -5.02 1.02
C ALA A 127 -8.64 -6.51 1.15
N LEU A 128 -8.84 -6.99 2.38
CA LEU A 128 -9.30 -8.35 2.66
C LEU A 128 -10.68 -8.62 2.06
N GLY A 129 -11.57 -7.64 2.18
CA GLY A 129 -12.87 -7.69 1.56
C GLY A 129 -12.76 -7.89 0.05
N LYS A 130 -12.00 -7.04 -0.66
CA LYS A 130 -11.82 -7.17 -2.11
C LYS A 130 -11.25 -8.52 -2.52
N ILE A 131 -10.27 -9.06 -1.78
CA ILE A 131 -9.66 -10.37 -2.05
C ILE A 131 -10.68 -11.49 -1.86
N GLY A 132 -11.45 -11.49 -0.78
CA GLY A 132 -12.61 -12.34 -0.57
C GLY A 132 -12.33 -13.82 -0.37
N THR A 133 -11.11 -14.25 -0.09
CA THR A 133 -10.83 -15.64 0.29
C THR A 133 -11.48 -16.00 1.63
N ASN A 134 -11.68 -17.28 1.91
CA ASN A 134 -12.25 -17.73 3.18
C ASN A 134 -11.45 -17.23 4.39
N ASP A 135 -10.12 -17.17 4.29
CA ASP A 135 -9.26 -16.66 5.35
C ASP A 135 -9.42 -15.14 5.54
N ALA A 136 -9.54 -14.40 4.43
CA ALA A 136 -9.81 -12.97 4.46
C ALA A 136 -11.17 -12.67 5.12
N ILE A 137 -12.22 -13.39 4.75
CA ILE A 137 -13.56 -13.20 5.33
C ILE A 137 -13.56 -13.54 6.83
N ARG A 138 -12.93 -14.65 7.24
CA ARG A 138 -12.81 -14.98 8.67
C ARG A 138 -12.09 -13.90 9.46
N ALA A 139 -11.05 -13.29 8.89
CA ALA A 139 -10.35 -12.18 9.53
C ALA A 139 -11.24 -10.94 9.70
N ILE A 140 -12.07 -10.63 8.70
CA ILE A 140 -13.05 -9.53 8.80
C ILE A 140 -14.12 -9.84 9.84
N GLU A 141 -14.63 -11.08 9.88
CA GLU A 141 -15.60 -11.52 10.90
C GLU A 141 -15.06 -11.35 12.32
N ALA A 142 -13.78 -11.67 12.54
CA ALA A 142 -13.14 -11.46 13.84
C ALA A 142 -13.10 -9.98 14.25
N CYS A 143 -13.05 -9.04 13.31
CA CYS A 143 -13.08 -7.60 13.58
C CYS A 143 -14.43 -7.12 14.13
N LEU A 144 -15.52 -7.87 14.00
CA LEU A 144 -16.83 -7.54 14.60
C LEU A 144 -16.78 -7.50 16.14
N CYS A 145 -15.77 -8.15 16.74
CA CYS A 145 -15.57 -8.15 18.20
C CYS A 145 -14.50 -7.15 18.66
N SER A 146 -14.02 -6.26 17.77
CA SER A 146 -13.04 -5.23 18.13
C SER A 146 -13.57 -4.30 19.22
N GLU A 147 -12.70 -3.80 20.09
CA GLU A 147 -13.05 -2.74 21.06
C GLU A 147 -13.34 -1.40 20.38
N HIS A 148 -12.78 -1.17 19.19
CA HIS A 148 -12.89 0.06 18.40
C HIS A 148 -14.12 0.03 17.50
N GLU A 149 -15.00 1.03 17.66
CA GLU A 149 -16.25 1.13 16.90
C GLU A 149 -16.01 1.27 15.40
N GLU A 150 -15.02 2.05 14.99
CA GLU A 150 -14.66 2.29 13.60
C GLU A 150 -14.27 1.00 12.87
N ILE A 151 -13.53 0.12 13.56
CA ILE A 151 -13.14 -1.20 13.04
C ILE A 151 -14.38 -2.10 12.90
N ARG A 152 -15.25 -2.14 13.92
CA ARG A 152 -16.50 -2.95 13.85
C ARG A 152 -17.39 -2.50 12.70
N GLU A 153 -17.56 -1.18 12.54
CA GLU A 153 -18.41 -0.62 11.47
C GLU A 153 -17.82 -0.90 10.07
N ALA A 154 -16.50 -0.79 9.90
CA ALA A 154 -15.85 -1.13 8.65
C ALA A 154 -16.04 -2.63 8.30
N ALA A 155 -15.84 -3.51 9.28
CA ALA A 155 -16.04 -4.94 9.11
C ALA A 155 -17.50 -5.29 8.75
N LYS A 156 -18.46 -4.70 9.44
CA LYS A 156 -19.89 -4.90 9.17
C LYS A 156 -20.26 -4.48 7.75
N ARG A 157 -19.86 -3.28 7.33
CA ARG A 157 -20.13 -2.79 5.96
C ARG A 157 -19.55 -3.71 4.91
N GLU A 158 -18.31 -4.19 5.11
CA GLU A 158 -17.65 -5.05 4.15
C GLU A 158 -18.31 -6.43 4.03
N LEU A 159 -18.83 -6.96 5.14
CA LEU A 159 -19.57 -8.24 5.14
C LEU A 159 -20.99 -8.07 4.55
N ASP A 160 -21.65 -6.93 4.77
CA ASP A 160 -23.01 -6.66 4.24
C ASP A 160 -23.04 -6.51 2.71
N ILE A 161 -21.97 -5.97 2.10
CA ILE A 161 -21.83 -5.88 0.63
C ILE A 161 -21.83 -7.26 -0.04
N ARG A 162 -21.53 -8.33 0.70
CA ARG A 162 -21.35 -9.71 0.18
C ARG A 162 -22.57 -10.61 0.37
N ARG A 163 -23.60 -10.12 1.04
CA ARG A 163 -24.90 -10.80 1.24
C ARG A 163 -25.86 -10.49 0.11
#